data_ee1980ef1ee75b00cc666cdf30fb584c
#
_entry.id   ee1980ef1ee75b00cc666cdf30fb584c
#
_cell.length_a   1.000
_cell.length_b   1.000
_cell.length_c   1.000
_cell.angle_alpha   90.00
_cell.angle_beta   90.00
_cell.angle_gamma   90.00
#
_symmetry.space_group_name_H-M   'P 1'
#
loop_
_entity.id
_entity.type
_entity.pdbx_description
1 polymer ?
#
loop_
_entity_poly.entity_id
_entity_poly.type
_entity_poly.pdbx_seq_one_letter_code
_entity_poly.pdbx_strand_id
1 'polypeptide(L)'
;SAYLVILGNLMSASLMAVSSGFDANSIPEYEANFANGWLQYMFAVVVLIGALFVVYLGVVKGIERVSKVIVPLFAMVLIYLVVRTFMLEGATGYMLDFLTPDWSRVNNDLIFAALGQAFFSLGLGGTILVIYGSYMSKDENIINTAASTALLDGGAALMATLFIVPTVLFFGLN
;
A
#
# COMPACT_ATOMS: atom_id res chain seq x y z
N SER A 1 -14.78 11.35 -1.03
CA SER A 1 -13.37 11.71 -1.08
C SER A 1 -12.65 10.83 -2.11
N ALA A 2 -11.60 11.36 -2.76
CA ALA A 2 -10.85 10.63 -3.80
C ALA A 2 -10.35 9.26 -3.32
N TYR A 3 -9.94 9.13 -2.06
CA TYR A 3 -9.50 7.86 -1.46
C TYR A 3 -10.56 6.75 -1.51
N LEU A 4 -11.83 7.06 -1.29
CA LEU A 4 -12.90 6.06 -1.35
C LEU A 4 -13.08 5.50 -2.77
N VAL A 5 -12.93 6.35 -3.78
CA VAL A 5 -13.00 5.93 -5.19
C VAL A 5 -11.80 5.03 -5.53
N ILE A 6 -10.59 5.41 -5.13
CA ILE A 6 -9.38 4.60 -5.34
C ILE A 6 -9.52 3.23 -4.67
N LEU A 7 -9.96 3.18 -3.41
CA LEU A 7 -10.18 1.92 -2.69
C LEU A 7 -11.29 1.07 -3.32
N GLY A 8 -12.37 1.72 -3.81
CA GLY A 8 -13.42 1.04 -4.55
C GLY A 8 -12.90 0.39 -5.83
N ASN A 9 -12.07 1.10 -6.59
CA ASN A 9 -11.44 0.57 -7.81
C ASN A 9 -10.49 -0.60 -7.49
N LEU A 10 -9.66 -0.48 -6.45
CA LEU A 10 -8.78 -1.56 -6.03
C LEU A 10 -9.57 -2.80 -5.59
N MET A 11 -10.68 -2.62 -4.89
CA MET A 11 -11.56 -3.72 -4.49
C MET A 11 -12.19 -4.40 -5.70
N SER A 12 -12.69 -3.61 -6.67
CA SER A 12 -13.23 -4.13 -7.93
C SER A 12 -12.18 -4.94 -8.69
N ALA A 13 -11.00 -4.37 -8.90
CA ALA A 13 -9.89 -5.04 -9.58
C ALA A 13 -9.47 -6.35 -8.87
N SER A 14 -9.41 -6.33 -7.53
CA SER A 14 -9.06 -7.52 -6.75
C SER A 14 -10.08 -8.63 -6.89
N LEU A 15 -11.38 -8.31 -6.88
CA LEU A 15 -12.44 -9.29 -7.07
C LEU A 15 -12.43 -9.89 -8.47
N MET A 16 -12.20 -9.06 -9.50
CA MET A 16 -12.07 -9.54 -10.89
C MET A 16 -10.83 -10.42 -11.05
N ALA A 17 -9.69 -10.04 -10.47
CA ALA A 17 -8.47 -10.85 -10.51
C ALA A 17 -8.69 -12.25 -9.91
N VAL A 18 -9.49 -12.35 -8.85
CA VAL A 18 -9.82 -13.64 -8.21
C VAL A 18 -10.86 -14.44 -9.01
N SER A 19 -11.83 -13.77 -9.67
CA SER A 19 -12.92 -14.44 -10.39
C SER A 19 -12.55 -14.84 -11.81
N SER A 20 -11.89 -13.97 -12.56
CA SER A 20 -11.61 -14.13 -14.00
C SER A 20 -10.13 -14.34 -14.30
N GLY A 21 -9.25 -14.19 -13.30
CA GLY A 21 -7.80 -14.19 -13.49
C GLY A 21 -7.30 -12.91 -14.18
N PHE A 22 -5.98 -12.78 -14.30
CA PHE A 22 -5.30 -11.72 -15.05
C PHE A 22 -4.79 -12.32 -16.36
N ASP A 23 -5.60 -12.20 -17.41
CA ASP A 23 -5.29 -12.66 -18.77
C ASP A 23 -5.31 -11.47 -19.72
N ALA A 24 -4.57 -11.55 -20.83
CA ALA A 24 -4.61 -10.51 -21.88
C ALA A 24 -6.04 -10.27 -22.40
N ASN A 25 -6.90 -11.29 -22.37
CA ASN A 25 -8.29 -11.22 -22.76
C ASN A 25 -9.20 -10.52 -21.73
N SER A 26 -8.79 -10.46 -20.47
CA SER A 26 -9.56 -9.81 -19.39
C SER A 26 -9.27 -8.31 -19.27
N ILE A 27 -8.19 -7.80 -19.88
CA ILE A 27 -7.80 -6.38 -19.80
C ILE A 27 -8.92 -5.45 -20.28
N PRO A 28 -9.60 -5.69 -21.46
CA PRO A 28 -10.68 -4.81 -21.90
C PRO A 28 -11.87 -4.79 -20.93
N GLU A 29 -12.14 -5.90 -20.26
CA GLU A 29 -13.18 -5.97 -19.22
C GLU A 29 -12.82 -5.16 -17.97
N TYR A 30 -11.55 -5.18 -17.56
CA TYR A 30 -11.04 -4.33 -16.50
C TYR A 30 -11.18 -2.85 -16.84
N GLU A 31 -10.77 -2.45 -18.04
CA GLU A 31 -10.89 -1.07 -18.52
C GLU A 31 -12.36 -0.61 -18.59
N ALA A 32 -13.27 -1.45 -19.08
CA ALA A 32 -14.69 -1.15 -19.11
C ALA A 32 -15.28 -0.98 -17.70
N ASN A 33 -14.86 -1.80 -16.75
CA ASN A 33 -15.31 -1.69 -15.35
C ASN A 33 -14.74 -0.46 -14.66
N PHE A 34 -13.49 -0.08 -14.94
CA PHE A 34 -12.92 1.19 -14.46
C PHE A 34 -13.59 2.42 -15.07
N ALA A 35 -14.10 2.33 -16.29
CA ALA A 35 -14.88 3.39 -16.92
C ALA A 35 -16.33 3.49 -16.39
N ASN A 36 -16.84 2.44 -15.74
CA ASN A 36 -18.19 2.40 -15.22
C ASN A 36 -18.31 3.11 -13.86
N GLY A 37 -18.68 4.39 -13.89
CA GLY A 37 -18.83 5.21 -12.69
C GLY A 37 -19.85 4.67 -11.67
N TRP A 38 -20.89 3.94 -12.11
CA TRP A 38 -21.85 3.31 -11.21
C TRP A 38 -21.23 2.17 -10.39
N LEU A 39 -20.46 1.32 -11.05
CA LEU A 39 -19.76 0.22 -10.40
C LEU A 39 -18.75 0.73 -9.37
N GLN A 40 -17.97 1.76 -9.74
CA GLN A 40 -17.05 2.43 -8.83
C GLN A 40 -17.77 3.00 -7.59
N TYR A 41 -18.91 3.64 -7.81
CA TYR A 41 -19.72 4.18 -6.72
C TYR A 41 -20.20 3.08 -5.78
N MET A 42 -20.69 1.95 -6.29
CA MET A 42 -21.14 0.82 -5.48
C MET A 42 -20.00 0.26 -4.62
N PHE A 43 -18.82 0.05 -5.19
CA PHE A 43 -17.64 -0.41 -4.42
C PHE A 43 -17.18 0.63 -3.39
N ALA A 44 -17.20 1.91 -3.74
CA ALA A 44 -16.87 2.97 -2.78
C ALA A 44 -17.84 2.99 -1.60
N VAL A 45 -19.13 2.74 -1.82
CA VAL A 45 -20.16 2.63 -0.77
C VAL A 45 -19.88 1.41 0.11
N VAL A 46 -19.53 0.25 -0.46
CA VAL A 46 -19.18 -0.95 0.31
C VAL A 46 -17.97 -0.69 1.20
N VAL A 47 -16.92 -0.07 0.67
CA VAL A 47 -15.74 0.33 1.45
C VAL A 47 -16.11 1.30 2.57
N LEU A 48 -16.98 2.28 2.28
CA LEU A 48 -17.45 3.24 3.27
C LEU A 48 -18.22 2.56 4.40
N ILE A 49 -19.14 1.64 4.07
CA ILE A 49 -19.90 0.88 5.06
C ILE A 49 -18.96 0.04 5.94
N GLY A 50 -17.97 -0.62 5.33
CA GLY A 50 -16.94 -1.37 6.06
C GLY A 50 -16.16 -0.49 7.03
N ALA A 51 -15.72 0.69 6.58
CA ALA A 51 -15.01 1.65 7.41
C ALA A 51 -15.88 2.15 8.58
N LEU A 52 -17.16 2.51 8.30
CA LEU A 52 -18.10 2.93 9.33
C LEU A 52 -18.39 1.82 10.35
N PHE A 53 -18.47 0.57 9.90
CA PHE A 53 -18.62 -0.58 10.80
C PHE A 53 -17.42 -0.74 11.75
N VAL A 54 -16.19 -0.59 11.25
CA VAL A 54 -14.99 -0.61 12.10
C VAL A 54 -15.00 0.51 13.13
N VAL A 55 -15.40 1.72 12.71
CA VAL A 55 -15.53 2.87 13.62
C VAL A 55 -16.63 2.66 14.66
N TYR A 56 -17.75 2.02 14.26
CA TYR A 56 -18.84 1.68 15.17
C TYR A 56 -18.42 0.70 16.28
N LEU A 57 -17.50 -0.21 15.98
CA LEU A 57 -16.88 -1.11 16.99
C LEU A 57 -15.99 -0.37 18.00
N GLY A 58 -15.82 0.93 17.82
CA GLY A 58 -15.01 1.83 18.64
C GLY A 58 -13.72 2.23 17.96
N VAL A 59 -13.46 3.53 17.91
CA VAL A 59 -12.34 4.10 17.16
C VAL A 59 -10.99 3.47 17.56
N VAL A 60 -10.74 3.30 18.86
CA VAL A 60 -9.49 2.68 19.33
C VAL A 60 -9.55 1.16 19.24
N LYS A 61 -10.53 0.53 19.92
CA LYS A 61 -10.63 -0.95 20.00
C LYS A 61 -10.99 -1.61 18.67
N GLY A 62 -11.81 -0.95 17.85
CA GLY A 62 -12.21 -1.47 16.54
C GLY A 62 -11.03 -1.47 15.57
N ILE A 63 -10.34 -0.33 15.43
CA ILE A 63 -9.16 -0.20 14.57
C ILE A 63 -8.05 -1.16 15.04
N GLU A 64 -7.77 -1.22 16.34
CA GLU A 64 -6.75 -2.11 16.90
C GLU A 64 -7.05 -3.58 16.57
N ARG A 65 -8.29 -4.03 16.73
CA ARG A 65 -8.68 -5.43 16.47
C ARG A 65 -8.53 -5.78 14.99
N VAL A 66 -8.97 -4.91 14.11
CA VAL A 66 -8.87 -5.09 12.65
C VAL A 66 -7.41 -5.06 12.20
N SER A 67 -6.62 -4.11 12.70
CA SER A 67 -5.20 -4.00 12.37
C SER A 67 -4.38 -5.20 12.84
N LYS A 68 -4.69 -5.79 14.00
CA LYS A 68 -4.03 -7.02 14.50
C LYS A 68 -4.18 -8.21 13.54
N VAL A 69 -5.19 -8.21 12.69
CA VAL A 69 -5.40 -9.27 11.69
C VAL A 69 -4.86 -8.82 10.32
N ILE A 70 -5.20 -7.60 9.88
CA ILE A 70 -4.85 -7.13 8.54
C ILE A 70 -3.35 -6.92 8.39
N VAL A 71 -2.67 -6.34 9.39
CA VAL A 71 -1.24 -6.02 9.27
C VAL A 71 -0.37 -7.28 9.11
N PRO A 72 -0.53 -8.34 9.94
CA PRO A 72 0.21 -9.60 9.70
C PRO A 72 -0.15 -10.27 8.37
N LEU A 73 -1.42 -10.25 7.97
CA LEU A 73 -1.85 -10.79 6.69
C LEU A 73 -1.19 -10.04 5.52
N PHE A 74 -1.17 -8.72 5.58
CA PHE A 74 -0.51 -7.87 4.59
C PHE A 74 1.00 -8.16 4.52
N ALA A 75 1.67 -8.28 5.68
CA ALA A 75 3.08 -8.64 5.73
C ALA A 75 3.36 -10.02 5.09
N MET A 76 2.51 -11.02 5.36
CA MET A 76 2.64 -12.34 4.73
C MET A 76 2.46 -12.28 3.22
N VAL A 77 1.51 -11.48 2.72
CA VAL A 77 1.31 -11.29 1.28
C VAL A 77 2.54 -10.62 0.66
N LEU A 78 3.09 -9.57 1.28
CA LEU A 78 4.32 -8.92 0.79
C LEU A 78 5.49 -9.88 0.73
N ILE A 79 5.73 -10.66 1.78
CA ILE A 79 6.79 -11.67 1.82
C ILE A 79 6.57 -12.70 0.70
N TYR A 80 5.35 -13.20 0.54
CA TYR A 80 5.01 -14.14 -0.53
C TYR A 80 5.33 -13.56 -1.92
N LEU A 81 4.94 -12.32 -2.18
CA LEU A 81 5.19 -11.66 -3.46
C LEU A 81 6.69 -11.46 -3.73
N VAL A 82 7.45 -11.04 -2.73
CA VAL A 82 8.91 -10.92 -2.83
C VAL A 82 9.54 -12.29 -3.14
N VAL A 83 9.17 -13.34 -2.42
CA VAL A 83 9.66 -14.70 -2.67
C VAL A 83 9.30 -15.16 -4.09
N ARG A 84 8.08 -14.92 -4.54
CA ARG A 84 7.63 -15.24 -5.91
C ARG A 84 8.44 -14.51 -6.98
N THR A 85 8.77 -13.23 -6.72
CA THR A 85 9.63 -12.46 -7.63
C THR A 85 11.04 -13.03 -7.73
N PHE A 86 11.61 -13.48 -6.61
CA PHE A 86 12.92 -14.17 -6.63
C PHE A 86 12.92 -15.49 -7.42
N MET A 87 11.77 -16.14 -7.55
CA MET A 87 11.62 -17.39 -8.32
C MET A 87 11.48 -17.16 -9.83
N LEU A 88 11.32 -15.92 -10.29
CA LEU A 88 11.29 -15.58 -11.72
C LEU A 88 12.71 -15.60 -12.27
N GLU A 89 12.93 -16.37 -13.34
CA GLU A 89 14.23 -16.46 -13.99
C GLU A 89 14.66 -15.10 -14.55
N GLY A 90 15.80 -14.60 -14.08
CA GLY A 90 16.34 -13.28 -14.48
C GLY A 90 15.90 -12.08 -13.62
N ALA A 91 14.86 -12.21 -12.79
CA ALA A 91 14.42 -11.12 -11.91
C ALA A 91 15.48 -10.71 -10.87
N THR A 92 16.35 -11.64 -10.49
CA THR A 92 17.47 -11.36 -9.56
C THR A 92 18.47 -10.34 -10.12
N GLY A 93 18.70 -10.31 -11.44
CA GLY A 93 19.53 -9.28 -12.08
C GLY A 93 18.91 -7.88 -11.92
N TYR A 94 17.65 -7.71 -12.26
CA TYR A 94 16.93 -6.45 -12.10
C TYR A 94 16.83 -6.00 -10.63
N MET A 95 16.75 -6.96 -9.71
CA MET A 95 16.71 -6.68 -8.29
C MET A 95 18.06 -6.18 -7.76
N LEU A 96 19.17 -6.76 -8.21
CA LEU A 96 20.52 -6.30 -7.88
C LEU A 96 20.78 -4.91 -8.46
N ASP A 97 20.41 -4.68 -9.70
CA ASP A 97 20.53 -3.37 -10.34
C ASP A 97 19.72 -2.30 -9.59
N PHE A 98 18.50 -2.63 -9.17
CA PHE A 98 17.66 -1.74 -8.36
C PHE A 98 18.28 -1.44 -6.99
N LEU A 99 18.89 -2.42 -6.33
CA LEU A 99 19.52 -2.27 -5.02
C LEU A 99 20.89 -1.60 -5.08
N THR A 100 21.47 -1.44 -6.29
CA THR A 100 22.78 -0.77 -6.47
C THR A 100 22.56 0.74 -6.53
N PRO A 101 22.97 1.50 -5.50
CA PRO A 101 22.73 2.93 -5.48
C PRO A 101 23.61 3.68 -6.48
N ASP A 102 23.01 4.48 -7.33
CA ASP A 102 23.73 5.41 -8.20
C ASP A 102 23.79 6.80 -7.54
N TRP A 103 24.87 7.03 -6.83
CA TRP A 103 25.09 8.29 -6.11
C TRP A 103 25.22 9.51 -7.02
N SER A 104 25.48 9.30 -8.32
CA SER A 104 25.59 10.40 -9.30
C SER A 104 24.24 11.05 -9.60
N ARG A 105 23.16 10.33 -9.36
CA ARG A 105 21.78 10.81 -9.58
C ARG A 105 21.19 11.54 -8.39
N VAL A 106 21.87 11.55 -7.25
CA VAL A 106 21.38 12.24 -6.05
C VAL A 106 21.52 13.75 -6.27
N ASN A 107 20.37 14.39 -6.38
CA ASN A 107 20.23 15.84 -6.53
C ASN A 107 19.19 16.38 -5.54
N ASN A 108 19.08 17.71 -5.47
CA ASN A 108 18.14 18.34 -4.54
C ASN A 108 16.68 17.93 -4.84
N ASP A 109 16.30 17.79 -6.11
CA ASP A 109 14.94 17.43 -6.49
C ASP A 109 14.58 16.03 -6.00
N LEU A 110 15.51 15.07 -6.11
CA LEU A 110 15.34 13.73 -5.58
C LEU A 110 15.18 13.72 -4.05
N ILE A 111 15.99 14.53 -3.35
CA ILE A 111 15.89 14.66 -1.90
C ILE A 111 14.54 15.25 -1.50
N PHE A 112 14.08 16.31 -2.18
CA PHE A 112 12.77 16.91 -1.90
C PHE A 112 11.62 15.95 -2.23
N ALA A 113 11.72 15.18 -3.33
CA ALA A 113 10.73 14.15 -3.67
C ALA A 113 10.67 13.05 -2.62
N ALA A 114 11.82 12.57 -2.15
CA ALA A 114 11.90 11.56 -1.09
C ALA A 114 11.33 12.06 0.25
N LEU A 115 11.64 13.30 0.62
CA LEU A 115 11.05 13.94 1.80
C LEU A 115 9.54 14.07 1.66
N GLY A 116 9.04 14.54 0.50
CA GLY A 116 7.61 14.64 0.23
C GLY A 116 6.90 13.29 0.36
N GLN A 117 7.50 12.22 -0.18
CA GLN A 117 6.97 10.86 -0.05
C GLN A 117 6.96 10.40 1.41
N ALA A 118 8.02 10.63 2.16
CA ALA A 118 8.08 10.27 3.58
C ALA A 118 7.02 11.03 4.41
N PHE A 119 6.85 12.33 4.16
CA PHE A 119 5.80 13.12 4.79
C PHE A 119 4.40 12.60 4.49
N PHE A 120 4.16 12.20 3.23
CA PHE A 120 2.88 11.66 2.81
C PHE A 120 2.61 10.27 3.44
N SER A 121 3.58 9.37 3.38
CA SER A 121 3.47 8.00 3.88
C SER A 121 3.22 7.95 5.40
N LEU A 122 3.99 8.72 6.16
CA LEU A 122 3.82 8.83 7.61
C LEU A 122 2.62 9.69 8.03
N GLY A 123 1.91 10.32 7.07
CA GLY A 123 0.79 11.20 7.36
C GLY A 123 1.17 12.47 8.12
N LEU A 124 2.44 12.90 8.02
CA LEU A 124 2.93 14.13 8.62
C LEU A 124 2.25 15.34 7.94
N GLY A 125 1.62 16.19 8.61
CA GLY A 125 0.88 17.34 8.02
C GLY A 125 -0.62 17.12 7.88
N GLY A 126 -1.11 15.88 8.10
CA GLY A 126 -2.54 15.59 8.22
C GLY A 126 -3.01 15.64 9.67
N THR A 127 -4.31 15.84 9.87
CA THR A 127 -4.94 15.76 11.20
C THR A 127 -4.90 14.36 11.81
N ILE A 128 -4.54 13.34 11.03
CA ILE A 128 -4.54 11.93 11.42
C ILE A 128 -3.60 11.69 12.60
N LEU A 129 -2.35 12.17 12.54
CA LEU A 129 -1.39 11.99 13.64
C LEU A 129 -1.82 12.71 14.92
N VAL A 130 -2.45 13.88 14.79
CA VAL A 130 -2.99 14.61 15.95
C VAL A 130 -4.11 13.80 16.62
N ILE A 131 -5.01 13.22 15.81
CA ILE A 131 -6.10 12.40 16.29
C ILE A 131 -5.56 11.13 16.97
N TYR A 132 -4.64 10.39 16.33
CA TYR A 132 -4.04 9.21 16.94
C TYR A 132 -3.25 9.55 18.21
N GLY A 133 -2.48 10.64 18.18
CA GLY A 133 -1.76 11.13 19.36
C GLY A 133 -2.69 11.44 20.53
N SER A 134 -3.90 11.93 20.30
CA SER A 134 -4.89 12.19 21.35
C SER A 134 -5.42 10.93 22.03
N TYR A 135 -5.31 9.77 21.38
CA TYR A 135 -5.72 8.47 21.94
C TYR A 135 -4.56 7.71 22.59
N MET A 136 -3.33 8.20 22.49
CA MET A 136 -2.18 7.56 23.13
C MET A 136 -2.27 7.65 24.64
N SER A 137 -1.85 6.59 25.32
CA SER A 137 -1.74 6.59 26.76
C SER A 137 -0.57 7.51 27.22
N LYS A 138 -0.68 8.08 28.42
CA LYS A 138 0.37 8.96 28.96
C LYS A 138 1.67 8.22 29.27
N ASP A 139 1.62 6.91 29.39
CA ASP A 139 2.75 6.03 29.71
C ASP A 139 3.49 5.53 28.46
N GLU A 140 2.97 5.86 27.26
CA GLU A 140 3.58 5.45 26.00
C GLU A 140 4.86 6.21 25.69
N ASN A 141 5.89 5.47 25.27
CA ASN A 141 7.15 6.06 24.83
C ASN A 141 7.02 6.52 23.37
N ILE A 142 6.75 7.82 23.18
CA ILE A 142 6.53 8.44 21.86
C ILE A 142 7.70 8.18 20.91
N ILE A 143 8.95 8.23 21.40
CA ILE A 143 10.14 8.04 20.55
C ILE A 143 10.19 6.61 20.02
N ASN A 144 9.98 5.61 20.88
CA ASN A 144 9.98 4.21 20.46
C ASN A 144 8.84 3.91 19.50
N THR A 145 7.65 4.45 19.76
CA THR A 145 6.48 4.29 18.91
C THR A 145 6.71 4.94 17.53
N ALA A 146 7.24 6.16 17.49
CA ALA A 146 7.56 6.85 16.24
C ALA A 146 8.65 6.11 15.44
N ALA A 147 9.72 5.67 16.10
CA ALA A 147 10.79 4.91 15.45
C ALA A 147 10.29 3.57 14.88
N SER A 148 9.49 2.83 15.65
CA SER A 148 8.89 1.57 15.20
C SER A 148 7.95 1.78 14.01
N THR A 149 7.15 2.84 14.04
CA THR A 149 6.24 3.18 12.92
C THR A 149 7.04 3.49 11.65
N ALA A 150 8.07 4.32 11.74
CA ALA A 150 8.92 4.68 10.61
C ALA A 150 9.67 3.46 10.04
N LEU A 151 10.17 2.57 10.89
CA LEU A 151 10.85 1.34 10.46
C LEU A 151 9.89 0.36 9.77
N LEU A 152 8.67 0.20 10.28
CA LEU A 152 7.67 -0.69 9.69
C LEU A 152 7.16 -0.12 8.36
N ASP A 153 6.92 1.19 8.27
CA ASP A 153 6.51 1.87 7.04
C ASP A 153 7.59 1.75 5.96
N GLY A 154 8.83 2.11 6.29
CA GLY A 154 9.98 1.98 5.38
C GLY A 154 10.24 0.52 4.97
N GLY A 155 10.13 -0.41 5.90
CA GLY A 155 10.27 -1.85 5.62
C GLY A 155 9.20 -2.37 4.66
N ALA A 156 7.94 -1.99 4.87
CA ALA A 156 6.84 -2.36 3.98
C ALA A 156 7.00 -1.74 2.58
N ALA A 157 7.40 -0.46 2.51
CA ALA A 157 7.68 0.22 1.24
C ALA A 157 8.83 -0.46 0.48
N LEU A 158 9.91 -0.82 1.18
CA LEU A 158 11.04 -1.54 0.57
C LEU A 158 10.60 -2.89 0.02
N MET A 159 9.86 -3.70 0.80
CA MET A 159 9.33 -4.98 0.33
C MET A 159 8.43 -4.81 -0.90
N ALA A 160 7.52 -3.83 -0.88
CA ALA A 160 6.65 -3.55 -2.02
C ALA A 160 7.47 -3.21 -3.27
N THR A 161 8.50 -2.38 -3.13
CA THR A 161 9.38 -1.99 -4.24
C THR A 161 10.20 -3.19 -4.76
N LEU A 162 10.66 -4.07 -3.86
CA LEU A 162 11.43 -5.28 -4.21
C LEU A 162 10.64 -6.29 -5.05
N PHE A 163 9.31 -6.29 -4.99
CA PHE A 163 8.54 -7.13 -5.91
C PHE A 163 8.01 -6.36 -7.12
N ILE A 164 7.59 -5.09 -6.96
CA ILE A 164 7.00 -4.30 -8.06
C ILE A 164 8.04 -4.03 -9.15
N VAL A 165 9.18 -3.44 -8.79
CA VAL A 165 10.16 -2.97 -9.78
C VAL A 165 10.74 -4.12 -10.61
N PRO A 166 11.27 -5.21 -10.04
CA PRO A 166 11.76 -6.33 -10.84
C PRO A 166 10.67 -6.99 -11.68
N THR A 167 9.44 -7.07 -11.18
CA THR A 167 8.32 -7.65 -11.92
C THR A 167 7.96 -6.78 -13.14
N VAL A 168 7.85 -5.47 -12.97
CA VAL A 168 7.57 -4.54 -14.08
C VAL A 168 8.66 -4.61 -15.14
N LEU A 169 9.94 -4.63 -14.74
CA LEU A 169 11.07 -4.73 -15.66
C LEU A 169 11.13 -6.09 -16.36
N PHE A 170 10.82 -7.18 -15.65
CA PHE A 170 10.78 -8.53 -16.21
C PHE A 170 9.72 -8.67 -17.31
N PHE A 171 8.54 -8.09 -17.12
CA PHE A 171 7.46 -8.13 -18.11
C PHE A 171 7.57 -7.02 -19.17
N GLY A 172 8.58 -6.14 -19.10
CA GLY A 172 8.77 -5.05 -20.07
C GLY A 172 7.66 -4.00 -20.06
N LEU A 173 6.99 -3.82 -18.93
CA LEU A 173 5.93 -2.84 -18.72
C LEU A 173 6.53 -1.46 -18.39
N ASN A 174 7.22 -0.85 -19.36
CA ASN A 174 7.87 0.47 -19.23
C ASN A 174 6.97 1.59 -19.73
#